data_59bef077c88db2af3e9cb3cb8d2d8040
#
_entry.id   59bef077c88db2af3e9cb3cb8d2d8040
#
_cell.length_a   1.000
_cell.length_b   1.000
_cell.length_c   1.000
_cell.angle_alpha   90.00
_cell.angle_beta   90.00
_cell.angle_gamma   90.00
#
_symmetry.space_group_name_H-M   'P 1'
#
loop_
_entity.id
_entity.type
_entity.pdbx_description
1 polymer ?
#
loop_
_entity_poly.entity_id
_entity_poly.type
_entity_poly.pdbx_seq_one_letter_code
_entity_poly.pdbx_strand_id
1 'polypeptide(L)'
;IDCNRPPGDPTSIAELSDGTFVPGNRALGDAAVEARVNEVFWPYHQAITQMLAQHWRHGHGRAPALIAIHSFTPTMNGFRRPWHLGVLWNRDSRLAGPLLDRFRVDPELCVGDNEPYSGREVGFTMDTHGGAAGLPHVEVEIRQDLLADEVGRERWATVVGDVLVAVLRDETLYAVKHY
;
A
#
# COMPACT_ATOMS: atom_id res chain seq x y z
N ILE A 1 -15.15 -1.67 6.07
CA ILE A 1 -14.77 -0.58 5.14
C ILE A 1 -13.30 -0.71 4.77
N ASP A 2 -12.97 -0.49 3.49
CA ASP A 2 -11.61 -0.40 2.99
C ASP A 2 -11.09 1.05 3.15
N CYS A 3 -10.10 1.24 4.02
CA CYS A 3 -9.52 2.55 4.26
C CYS A 3 -8.61 3.03 3.11
N ASN A 4 -8.25 2.16 2.17
CA ASN A 4 -7.48 2.52 0.98
C ASN A 4 -8.37 2.92 -0.22
N ARG A 5 -9.65 3.25 0.06
CA ARG A 5 -10.61 3.81 -0.90
C ARG A 5 -11.24 5.07 -0.30
N PRO A 6 -11.59 6.07 -1.11
CA PRO A 6 -12.29 7.25 -0.59
C PRO A 6 -13.67 6.86 -0.04
N PRO A 7 -14.16 7.53 1.03
CA PRO A 7 -15.52 7.32 1.49
C PRO A 7 -16.52 7.64 0.37
N GLY A 8 -17.52 6.78 0.19
CA GLY A 8 -18.49 6.90 -0.90
C GLY A 8 -18.10 6.21 -2.20
N ASP A 9 -16.87 5.72 -2.34
CA ASP A 9 -16.52 4.80 -3.43
C ASP A 9 -17.30 3.49 -3.24
N PRO A 10 -17.99 2.96 -4.27
CA PRO A 10 -18.76 1.72 -4.17
C PRO A 10 -17.93 0.51 -3.71
N THR A 11 -16.62 0.55 -3.92
CA THR A 11 -15.69 -0.51 -3.51
C THR A 11 -15.17 -0.35 -2.10
N SER A 12 -15.41 0.80 -1.43
CA SER A 12 -14.97 1.02 -0.04
C SER A 12 -15.71 0.13 0.97
N ILE A 13 -16.98 -0.20 0.68
CA ILE A 13 -17.80 -1.15 1.45
C ILE A 13 -18.44 -2.11 0.44
N ALA A 14 -17.61 -2.91 -0.23
CA ALA A 14 -18.06 -3.82 -1.26
C ALA A 14 -18.97 -4.93 -0.69
N GLU A 15 -20.15 -5.14 -1.29
CA GLU A 15 -21.02 -6.28 -0.96
C GLU A 15 -20.53 -7.59 -1.59
N LEU A 16 -19.85 -7.49 -2.72
CA LEU A 16 -19.33 -8.62 -3.49
C LEU A 16 -17.87 -8.33 -3.89
N SER A 17 -16.99 -9.27 -3.65
CA SER A 17 -15.60 -9.22 -4.09
C SER A 17 -15.15 -10.59 -4.58
N ASP A 18 -14.63 -10.67 -5.81
CA ASP A 18 -14.17 -11.90 -6.46
C ASP A 18 -15.17 -13.07 -6.33
N GLY A 19 -16.45 -12.81 -6.63
CA GLY A 19 -17.53 -13.79 -6.54
C GLY A 19 -17.97 -14.14 -5.11
N THR A 20 -17.35 -13.57 -4.09
CA THR A 20 -17.66 -13.82 -2.68
C THR A 20 -18.47 -12.69 -2.07
N PHE A 21 -19.63 -13.01 -1.49
CA PHE A 21 -20.42 -12.04 -0.72
C PHE A 21 -19.74 -11.73 0.61
N VAL A 22 -19.73 -10.45 0.97
CA VAL A 22 -19.29 -9.95 2.28
C VAL A 22 -20.55 -9.76 3.15
N PRO A 23 -20.90 -10.72 4.04
CA PRO A 23 -22.20 -10.71 4.72
C PRO A 23 -22.45 -9.44 5.54
N GLY A 24 -21.40 -8.93 6.17
CA GLY A 24 -21.47 -7.72 6.99
C GLY A 24 -21.64 -6.41 6.21
N ASN A 25 -21.60 -6.47 4.87
CA ASN A 25 -21.75 -5.30 4.01
C ASN A 25 -23.10 -5.29 3.25
N ARG A 26 -23.91 -6.33 3.41
CA ARG A 26 -25.18 -6.44 2.66
C ARG A 26 -26.25 -5.50 3.23
N ALA A 27 -26.94 -4.82 2.32
CA ALA A 27 -28.12 -3.99 2.62
C ALA A 27 -27.90 -3.01 3.81
N LEU A 28 -26.73 -2.37 3.86
CA LEU A 28 -26.44 -1.39 4.90
C LEU A 28 -27.26 -0.11 4.67
N GLY A 29 -27.92 0.35 5.72
CA GLY A 29 -28.50 1.70 5.75
C GLY A 29 -27.41 2.75 5.99
N ASP A 30 -27.74 4.01 5.67
CA ASP A 30 -26.82 5.16 5.75
C ASP A 30 -26.13 5.28 7.12
N ALA A 31 -26.85 5.09 8.21
CA ALA A 31 -26.28 5.15 9.56
C ALA A 31 -25.19 4.10 9.82
N ALA A 32 -25.32 2.90 9.25
CA ALA A 32 -24.32 1.85 9.38
C ALA A 32 -23.07 2.12 8.50
N VAL A 33 -23.26 2.76 7.36
CA VAL A 33 -22.16 3.25 6.50
C VAL A 33 -21.41 4.36 7.22
N GLU A 34 -22.15 5.36 7.74
CA GLU A 34 -21.58 6.49 8.48
C GLU A 34 -20.80 6.05 9.73
N ALA A 35 -21.32 5.07 10.47
CA ALA A 35 -20.61 4.50 11.61
C ALA A 35 -19.24 3.92 11.21
N ARG A 36 -19.16 3.15 10.10
CA ARG A 36 -17.88 2.63 9.63
C ARG A 36 -16.89 3.71 9.21
N VAL A 37 -17.38 4.78 8.59
CA VAL A 37 -16.55 5.93 8.22
C VAL A 37 -16.01 6.62 9.47
N ASN A 38 -16.87 6.86 10.47
CA ASN A 38 -16.49 7.60 11.67
C ASN A 38 -15.64 6.78 12.65
N GLU A 39 -15.90 5.46 12.77
CA GLU A 39 -15.26 4.61 13.76
C GLU A 39 -14.00 3.89 13.23
N VAL A 40 -13.85 3.76 11.91
CA VAL A 40 -12.72 3.03 11.31
C VAL A 40 -11.93 3.93 10.35
N PHE A 41 -12.58 4.49 9.33
CA PHE A 41 -11.89 5.23 8.28
C PHE A 41 -11.18 6.47 8.80
N TRP A 42 -11.89 7.38 9.46
CA TRP A 42 -11.29 8.61 9.97
C TRP A 42 -10.23 8.38 11.04
N PRO A 43 -10.41 7.50 12.04
CA PRO A 43 -9.35 7.17 13.00
C PRO A 43 -8.08 6.63 12.36
N TYR A 44 -8.20 5.78 11.33
CA TYR A 44 -7.05 5.27 10.57
C TYR A 44 -6.27 6.42 9.90
N HIS A 45 -6.95 7.28 9.13
CA HIS A 45 -6.30 8.40 8.46
C HIS A 45 -5.75 9.44 9.40
N GLN A 46 -6.43 9.70 10.54
CA GLN A 46 -5.92 10.58 11.60
C GLN A 46 -4.65 10.02 12.23
N ALA A 47 -4.59 8.72 12.48
CA ALA A 47 -3.40 8.06 13.03
C ALA A 47 -2.19 8.22 12.10
N ILE A 48 -2.36 7.99 10.79
CA ILE A 48 -1.29 8.20 9.80
C ILE A 48 -0.82 9.66 9.81
N THR A 49 -1.75 10.62 9.76
CA THR A 49 -1.42 12.04 9.80
C THR A 49 -0.61 12.42 11.04
N GLN A 50 -1.02 11.92 12.20
CA GLN A 50 -0.32 12.18 13.47
C GLN A 50 1.08 11.55 13.49
N MET A 51 1.22 10.31 13.02
CA MET A 51 2.52 9.64 12.93
C MET A 51 3.47 10.38 11.99
N LEU A 52 3.02 10.75 10.79
CA LEU A 52 3.82 11.52 9.84
C LEU A 52 4.26 12.87 10.41
N ALA A 53 3.33 13.60 11.05
CA ALA A 53 3.65 14.87 11.70
C ALA A 53 4.65 14.70 12.86
N GLN A 54 4.54 13.62 13.62
CA GLN A 54 5.49 13.30 14.69
C GLN A 54 6.88 13.01 14.15
N HIS A 55 6.98 12.12 13.15
CA HIS A 55 8.25 11.78 12.49
C HIS A 55 8.90 12.99 11.85
N TRP A 56 8.11 13.86 11.22
CA TRP A 56 8.61 15.09 10.62
C TRP A 56 9.24 16.04 11.67
N ARG A 57 8.54 16.24 12.79
CA ARG A 57 9.08 17.08 13.88
C ARG A 57 10.40 16.55 14.45
N HIS A 58 10.56 15.24 14.55
CA HIS A 58 11.78 14.62 15.06
C HIS A 58 12.86 14.39 13.99
N GLY A 59 12.50 14.50 12.72
CA GLY A 59 13.39 14.24 11.58
C GLY A 59 14.36 15.37 11.23
N HIS A 60 14.46 16.43 12.06
CA HIS A 60 15.37 17.56 11.82
C HIS A 60 15.27 18.15 10.41
N GLY A 61 14.06 18.29 9.87
CA GLY A 61 13.78 18.82 8.54
C GLY A 61 13.78 17.79 7.41
N ARG A 62 14.01 16.51 7.69
CA ARG A 62 13.88 15.42 6.72
C ARG A 62 12.40 15.03 6.58
N ALA A 63 11.92 14.94 5.35
CA ALA A 63 10.59 14.43 5.07
C ALA A 63 10.51 12.94 5.41
N PRO A 64 9.51 12.45 6.17
CA PRO A 64 9.36 11.02 6.41
C PRO A 64 9.03 10.29 5.10
N ALA A 65 9.48 9.04 4.96
CA ALA A 65 9.05 8.14 3.89
C ALA A 65 7.81 7.35 4.37
N LEU A 66 6.80 7.25 3.50
CA LEU A 66 5.59 6.48 3.75
C LEU A 66 5.60 5.21 2.90
N ILE A 67 5.57 4.06 3.56
CA ILE A 67 5.59 2.75 2.90
C ILE A 67 4.39 1.95 3.40
N ALA A 68 3.52 1.51 2.49
CA ALA A 68 2.46 0.57 2.80
C ALA A 68 2.86 -0.83 2.39
N ILE A 69 2.60 -1.81 3.25
CA ILE A 69 2.81 -3.22 2.96
C ILE A 69 1.45 -3.89 2.92
N HIS A 70 1.10 -4.41 1.77
CA HIS A 70 -0.15 -5.07 1.47
C HIS A 70 0.06 -6.52 1.01
N SER A 71 -1.02 -7.22 0.76
CA SER A 71 -0.99 -8.53 0.13
C SER A 71 -2.18 -8.71 -0.82
N PHE A 72 -1.97 -9.43 -1.92
CA PHE A 72 -2.97 -9.71 -2.94
C PHE A 72 -3.20 -11.19 -3.15
N THR A 73 -4.41 -11.55 -3.60
CA THR A 73 -4.79 -12.94 -3.88
C THR A 73 -4.03 -13.50 -5.10
N PRO A 74 -3.61 -14.78 -5.09
CA PRO A 74 -2.89 -15.39 -6.22
C PRO A 74 -3.74 -15.54 -7.48
N THR A 75 -5.07 -15.45 -7.34
CA THR A 75 -6.03 -15.51 -8.45
C THR A 75 -7.13 -14.48 -8.18
N MET A 76 -7.62 -13.82 -9.21
CA MET A 76 -8.77 -12.93 -9.13
C MET A 76 -9.56 -12.98 -10.45
N ASN A 77 -10.88 -13.11 -10.36
CA ASN A 77 -11.77 -13.26 -11.52
C ASN A 77 -11.30 -14.34 -12.52
N GLY A 78 -10.76 -15.46 -11.99
CA GLY A 78 -10.23 -16.58 -12.79
C GLY A 78 -8.84 -16.33 -13.40
N PHE A 79 -8.28 -15.13 -13.29
CA PHE A 79 -6.94 -14.83 -13.77
C PHE A 79 -5.89 -15.15 -12.69
N ARG A 80 -4.94 -16.04 -13.01
CA ARG A 80 -3.80 -16.35 -12.15
C ARG A 80 -2.76 -15.26 -12.27
N ARG A 81 -2.44 -14.62 -11.15
CA ARG A 81 -1.47 -13.53 -11.04
C ARG A 81 -0.05 -14.07 -10.94
N PRO A 82 0.84 -13.79 -11.91
CA PRO A 82 2.18 -14.38 -11.93
C PRO A 82 3.14 -13.72 -10.93
N TRP A 83 2.91 -12.48 -10.57
CA TRP A 83 3.82 -11.69 -9.74
C TRP A 83 3.94 -12.28 -8.32
N HIS A 84 5.17 -12.35 -7.83
CA HIS A 84 5.43 -12.69 -6.42
C HIS A 84 5.21 -11.47 -5.52
N LEU A 85 5.65 -10.30 -5.98
CA LEU A 85 5.37 -9.02 -5.37
C LEU A 85 5.12 -7.94 -6.43
N GLY A 86 4.43 -6.89 -6.04
CA GLY A 86 4.22 -5.67 -6.82
C GLY A 86 4.75 -4.44 -6.11
N VAL A 87 5.18 -3.45 -6.86
CA VAL A 87 5.53 -2.12 -6.38
C VAL A 87 4.59 -1.14 -7.05
N LEU A 88 3.72 -0.51 -6.26
CA LEU A 88 2.68 0.38 -6.74
C LEU A 88 3.05 1.83 -6.46
N TRP A 89 2.94 2.66 -7.47
CA TRP A 89 3.26 4.08 -7.42
C TRP A 89 2.42 4.88 -8.42
N ASN A 90 2.24 6.18 -8.15
CA ASN A 90 1.48 7.07 -9.03
C ASN A 90 2.41 8.00 -9.80
N ARG A 91 2.74 9.17 -9.26
CA ARG A 91 3.57 10.18 -9.94
C ARG A 91 5.00 10.19 -9.42
N ASP A 92 5.18 9.88 -8.15
CA ASP A 92 6.48 9.89 -7.48
C ASP A 92 7.15 8.51 -7.55
N SER A 93 8.18 8.40 -8.40
CA SER A 93 8.93 7.15 -8.57
C SER A 93 10.19 7.06 -7.70
N ARG A 94 10.43 8.03 -6.80
CA ARG A 94 11.68 8.10 -6.02
C ARG A 94 11.97 6.84 -5.19
N LEU A 95 10.93 6.24 -4.61
CA LEU A 95 11.05 4.96 -3.92
C LEU A 95 10.83 3.77 -4.86
N ALA A 96 9.87 3.87 -5.75
CA ALA A 96 9.47 2.76 -6.62
C ALA A 96 10.59 2.32 -7.57
N GLY A 97 11.28 3.26 -8.21
CA GLY A 97 12.39 2.95 -9.12
C GLY A 97 13.48 2.12 -8.45
N PRO A 98 14.14 2.62 -7.40
CA PRO A 98 15.17 1.87 -6.69
C PRO A 98 14.70 0.54 -6.08
N LEU A 99 13.43 0.44 -5.63
CA LEU A 99 12.86 -0.82 -5.14
C LEU A 99 12.72 -1.84 -6.27
N LEU A 100 12.16 -1.43 -7.41
CA LEU A 100 12.01 -2.28 -8.58
C LEU A 100 13.37 -2.80 -9.08
N ASP A 101 14.35 -1.92 -9.18
CA ASP A 101 15.70 -2.28 -9.62
C ASP A 101 16.31 -3.34 -8.69
N ARG A 102 16.16 -3.19 -7.38
CA ARG A 102 16.72 -4.13 -6.41
C ARG A 102 15.98 -5.46 -6.35
N PHE A 103 14.65 -5.45 -6.38
CA PHE A 103 13.90 -6.70 -6.41
C PHE A 103 14.13 -7.51 -7.68
N ARG A 104 14.38 -6.85 -8.82
CA ARG A 104 14.66 -7.49 -10.11
C ARG A 104 16.07 -8.07 -10.24
N VAL A 105 16.95 -7.84 -9.25
CA VAL A 105 18.27 -8.51 -9.19
C VAL A 105 18.12 -10.02 -9.03
N ASP A 106 17.13 -10.47 -8.31
CA ASP A 106 16.82 -11.89 -8.19
C ASP A 106 15.99 -12.35 -9.41
N PRO A 107 16.57 -13.17 -10.31
CA PRO A 107 15.88 -13.62 -11.53
C PRO A 107 14.71 -14.58 -11.25
N GLU A 108 14.62 -15.14 -10.04
CA GLU A 108 13.51 -16.00 -9.65
C GLU A 108 12.28 -15.20 -9.19
N LEU A 109 12.43 -13.90 -8.94
CA LEU A 109 11.32 -13.05 -8.55
C LEU A 109 10.59 -12.48 -9.78
N CYS A 110 9.31 -12.78 -9.89
CA CYS A 110 8.43 -12.07 -10.81
C CYS A 110 7.91 -10.81 -10.11
N VAL A 111 8.45 -9.65 -10.50
CA VAL A 111 8.19 -8.35 -9.87
C VAL A 111 7.26 -7.51 -10.74
N GLY A 112 6.12 -7.13 -10.21
CA GLY A 112 5.15 -6.24 -10.83
C GLY A 112 5.51 -4.76 -10.66
N ASP A 113 5.52 -4.01 -11.77
CA ASP A 113 5.60 -2.55 -11.77
C ASP A 113 4.20 -2.00 -12.02
N ASN A 114 3.55 -1.48 -10.98
CA ASN A 114 2.13 -1.19 -11.01
C ASN A 114 1.28 -2.42 -11.40
N GLU A 115 1.64 -3.57 -10.85
CA GLU A 115 0.94 -4.83 -11.01
C GLU A 115 0.91 -5.60 -9.68
N PRO A 116 -0.18 -6.28 -9.31
CA PRO A 116 -1.42 -6.52 -10.07
C PRO A 116 -2.40 -5.34 -10.03
N TYR A 117 -2.07 -4.27 -9.37
CA TYR A 117 -2.82 -3.02 -9.30
C TYR A 117 -1.90 -1.86 -9.64
N SER A 118 -2.46 -0.77 -10.16
CA SER A 118 -1.71 0.44 -10.44
C SER A 118 -1.94 1.49 -9.35
N GLY A 119 -0.88 2.03 -8.78
CA GLY A 119 -0.96 3.17 -7.87
C GLY A 119 -1.57 4.44 -8.50
N ARG A 120 -1.76 4.45 -9.84
CA ARG A 120 -2.47 5.51 -10.57
C ARG A 120 -3.99 5.36 -10.51
N GLU A 121 -4.48 4.18 -10.17
CA GLU A 121 -5.91 3.83 -10.13
C GLU A 121 -6.38 3.55 -8.70
N VAL A 122 -5.47 3.03 -7.87
CA VAL A 122 -5.74 2.69 -6.48
C VAL A 122 -4.64 3.27 -5.59
N GLY A 123 -4.84 3.29 -4.27
CA GLY A 123 -3.82 3.80 -3.34
C GLY A 123 -4.22 5.12 -2.69
N PHE A 124 -5.49 5.26 -2.34
CA PHE A 124 -6.01 6.46 -1.67
C PHE A 124 -5.18 6.91 -0.47
N THR A 125 -4.70 5.96 0.34
CA THR A 125 -3.85 6.25 1.50
C THR A 125 -2.53 6.89 1.07
N MET A 126 -1.89 6.34 0.05
CA MET A 126 -0.60 6.86 -0.45
C MET A 126 -0.76 8.24 -1.08
N ASP A 127 -1.79 8.44 -1.90
CA ASP A 127 -2.05 9.73 -2.54
C ASP A 127 -2.42 10.81 -1.51
N THR A 128 -3.25 10.46 -0.52
CA THR A 128 -3.73 11.40 0.51
C THR A 128 -2.61 11.84 1.45
N HIS A 129 -1.78 10.93 1.92
CA HIS A 129 -0.78 11.21 2.95
C HIS A 129 0.62 11.40 2.39
N GLY A 130 0.99 10.69 1.34
CA GLY A 130 2.27 10.80 0.67
C GLY A 130 2.26 11.84 -0.45
N GLY A 131 1.46 11.60 -1.48
CA GLY A 131 1.40 12.42 -2.69
C GLY A 131 1.03 13.87 -2.43
N ALA A 132 -0.06 14.12 -1.69
CA ALA A 132 -0.51 15.48 -1.38
C ALA A 132 0.50 16.28 -0.55
N ALA A 133 1.28 15.63 0.30
CA ALA A 133 2.31 16.26 1.11
C ALA A 133 3.71 16.26 0.45
N GLY A 134 3.85 15.69 -0.76
CA GLY A 134 5.12 15.61 -1.48
C GLY A 134 6.16 14.71 -0.81
N LEU A 135 5.72 13.77 0.04
CA LEU A 135 6.58 12.81 0.72
C LEU A 135 6.99 11.68 -0.21
N PRO A 136 8.19 11.10 -0.06
CA PRO A 136 8.52 9.84 -0.70
C PRO A 136 7.56 8.76 -0.22
N HIS A 137 6.86 8.11 -1.14
CA HIS A 137 5.85 7.10 -0.79
C HIS A 137 5.78 5.98 -1.82
N VAL A 138 5.38 4.79 -1.37
CA VAL A 138 5.23 3.60 -2.20
C VAL A 138 4.36 2.57 -1.49
N GLU A 139 3.65 1.76 -2.25
CA GLU A 139 2.94 0.58 -1.76
C GLU A 139 3.62 -0.69 -2.30
N VAL A 140 3.88 -1.66 -1.43
CA VAL A 140 4.45 -2.96 -1.78
C VAL A 140 3.40 -4.02 -1.51
N GLU A 141 3.10 -4.81 -2.51
CA GLU A 141 2.11 -5.88 -2.50
C GLU A 141 2.80 -7.24 -2.56
N ILE A 142 2.49 -8.17 -1.66
CA ILE A 142 3.04 -9.52 -1.65
C ILE A 142 1.93 -10.52 -1.93
N ARG A 143 2.17 -11.52 -2.79
CA ARG A 143 1.14 -12.52 -3.11
C ARG A 143 0.87 -13.42 -1.89
N GLN A 144 -0.40 -13.57 -1.52
CA GLN A 144 -0.85 -14.17 -0.25
C GLN A 144 -0.43 -15.63 -0.04
N ASP A 145 -0.38 -16.43 -1.10
CA ASP A 145 0.06 -17.82 -1.02
C ASP A 145 1.52 -17.97 -0.54
N LEU A 146 2.34 -16.93 -0.77
CA LEU A 146 3.72 -16.86 -0.31
C LEU A 146 3.85 -16.53 1.19
N LEU A 147 2.76 -16.10 1.81
CA LEU A 147 2.67 -15.72 3.23
C LEU A 147 1.86 -16.74 4.06
N ALA A 148 1.50 -17.88 3.47
CA ALA A 148 0.57 -18.82 4.06
C ALA A 148 1.10 -19.46 5.36
N ASP A 149 2.41 -19.69 5.45
CA ASP A 149 3.06 -20.25 6.63
C ASP A 149 4.10 -19.31 7.25
N GLU A 150 4.67 -19.71 8.37
CA GLU A 150 5.65 -18.91 9.10
C GLU A 150 6.95 -18.75 8.30
N VAL A 151 7.41 -19.80 7.65
CA VAL A 151 8.64 -19.78 6.82
C VAL A 151 8.49 -18.79 5.66
N GLY A 152 7.35 -18.80 5.00
CA GLY A 152 7.02 -17.82 3.94
C GLY A 152 7.01 -16.40 4.46
N ARG A 153 6.35 -16.16 5.60
CA ARG A 153 6.31 -14.83 6.22
C ARG A 153 7.70 -14.32 6.61
N GLU A 154 8.54 -15.13 7.24
CA GLU A 154 9.92 -14.77 7.60
C GLU A 154 10.76 -14.50 6.36
N ARG A 155 10.67 -15.36 5.33
CA ARG A 155 11.36 -15.15 4.06
C ARG A 155 11.01 -13.80 3.44
N TRP A 156 9.71 -13.49 3.31
CA TRP A 156 9.27 -12.26 2.66
C TRP A 156 9.53 -11.01 3.52
N ALA A 157 9.45 -11.13 4.84
CA ALA A 157 9.88 -10.05 5.74
C ALA A 157 11.37 -9.73 5.55
N THR A 158 12.21 -10.74 5.39
CA THR A 158 13.63 -10.56 5.11
C THR A 158 13.87 -9.94 3.73
N VAL A 159 13.28 -10.52 2.67
CA VAL A 159 13.45 -10.02 1.29
C VAL A 159 13.05 -8.54 1.17
N VAL A 160 11.87 -8.21 1.68
CA VAL A 160 11.37 -6.82 1.61
C VAL A 160 12.16 -5.91 2.55
N GLY A 161 12.45 -6.36 3.77
CA GLY A 161 13.20 -5.60 4.76
C GLY A 161 14.61 -5.23 4.29
N ASP A 162 15.36 -6.18 3.74
CA ASP A 162 16.74 -5.94 3.25
C ASP A 162 16.74 -4.92 2.10
N VAL A 163 15.80 -5.05 1.18
CA VAL A 163 15.68 -4.10 0.05
C VAL A 163 15.27 -2.71 0.55
N LEU A 164 14.31 -2.61 1.46
CA LEU A 164 13.91 -1.34 2.06
C LEU A 164 15.07 -0.67 2.81
N VAL A 165 15.79 -1.40 3.65
CA VAL A 165 16.95 -0.88 4.38
C VAL A 165 18.02 -0.35 3.42
N ALA A 166 18.25 -1.05 2.32
CA ALA A 166 19.24 -0.62 1.33
C ALA A 166 18.82 0.65 0.56
N VAL A 167 17.54 0.75 0.18
CA VAL A 167 16.99 1.93 -0.55
C VAL A 167 16.91 3.14 0.38
N LEU A 168 16.43 2.96 1.60
CA LEU A 168 16.23 4.05 2.56
C LEU A 168 17.51 4.69 3.12
N ARG A 169 18.69 4.17 2.75
CA ARG A 169 19.99 4.81 3.05
C ARG A 169 20.27 6.03 2.15
N ASP A 170 19.54 6.16 1.05
CA ASP A 170 19.71 7.31 0.16
C ASP A 170 19.08 8.56 0.77
N GLU A 171 19.92 9.47 1.24
CA GLU A 171 19.52 10.73 1.86
C GLU A 171 18.74 11.64 0.92
N THR A 172 18.90 11.49 -0.39
CA THR A 172 18.21 12.32 -1.40
C THR A 172 16.71 12.05 -1.49
N LEU A 173 16.24 10.91 -0.95
CA LEU A 173 14.84 10.55 -0.87
C LEU A 173 14.04 11.51 0.02
N TYR A 174 14.65 11.99 1.10
CA TYR A 174 13.95 12.67 2.19
C TYR A 174 13.72 14.17 1.95
N ALA A 175 13.43 14.53 0.72
CA ALA A 175 13.04 15.88 0.33
C ALA A 175 11.56 15.94 -0.03
N VAL A 176 10.89 17.05 0.27
CA VAL A 176 9.52 17.31 -0.23
C VAL A 176 9.58 17.58 -1.73
N LYS A 177 8.80 16.85 -2.52
CA LYS A 177 8.66 17.07 -3.97
C LYS A 177 7.21 16.87 -4.39
N HIS A 178 6.67 17.84 -5.11
CA HIS A 178 5.33 17.76 -5.71
C HIS A 178 5.43 17.51 -7.22
N TYR A 179 4.61 16.60 -7.75
CA TYR A 179 4.61 16.15 -9.13
C TYR A 179 3.27 16.43 -9.84
#